data_a9a718a20ca5892d418a1d5ea454f85e
#
_entry.id   a9a718a20ca5892d418a1d5ea454f85e
#
_cell.length_a   1.000
_cell.length_b   1.000
_cell.length_c   1.000
_cell.angle_alpha   90.00
_cell.angle_beta   90.00
_cell.angle_gamma   90.00
#
_symmetry.space_group_name_H-M   'P 1'
#
loop_
_entity.id
_entity.type
_entity.pdbx_description
1 polymer ?
#
loop_
_entity_poly.entity_id
_entity_poly.type
_entity_poly.pdbx_seq_one_letter_code
_entity_poly.pdbx_strand_id
1 'polypeptide(L)'
;QSSYLLGAFESEKSWNPVIKNLDNREEGQYLTNRLTDEAINFIDENKEGPFFLYLSHYAVHTPLEAPDSLIKKYELKLEGQMEQKNAIYAAMIENMDWNVGRLLKSLDSLGLEGNTIVILGSDNGGEGRVTNNVPLREGKGYIYEGGIRVPLVIKWPGKVKPNSSSDVPVITDDM
;
A
#
# COMPACT_ATOMS: atom_id res chain seq x y z
N GLN A 1 -11.55 18.31 -3.01
CA GLN A 1 -11.78 16.85 -3.06
C GLN A 1 -10.44 16.22 -3.38
N SER A 2 -9.92 15.36 -2.52
CA SER A 2 -8.67 14.64 -2.76
C SER A 2 -8.88 13.56 -3.82
N SER A 3 -7.86 13.20 -4.59
CA SER A 3 -7.92 12.17 -5.63
C SER A 3 -6.62 11.40 -5.71
N TYR A 4 -6.71 10.11 -6.06
CA TYR A 4 -5.56 9.29 -6.43
C TYR A 4 -5.15 9.48 -7.90
N LEU A 5 -5.94 10.20 -8.68
CA LEU A 5 -5.58 10.58 -10.05
C LEU A 5 -4.83 11.91 -10.02
N LEU A 6 -3.58 11.89 -10.42
CA LEU A 6 -2.73 13.08 -10.47
C LEU A 6 -3.29 14.07 -11.48
N GLY A 7 -3.30 15.36 -11.13
CA GLY A 7 -3.83 16.44 -11.99
C GLY A 7 -5.33 16.64 -11.94
N ALA A 8 -6.12 15.75 -11.34
CA ALA A 8 -7.58 15.84 -11.36
C ALA A 8 -8.16 17.06 -10.61
N PHE A 9 -7.43 17.64 -9.66
CA PHE A 9 -7.92 18.76 -8.83
C PHE A 9 -6.79 19.70 -8.41
N GLU A 10 -6.34 20.54 -9.30
CA GLU A 10 -5.48 21.69 -8.97
C GLU A 10 -6.31 22.87 -8.48
N SER A 11 -6.95 22.79 -7.33
CA SER A 11 -7.54 23.95 -6.69
C SER A 11 -6.90 24.15 -5.31
N GLU A 12 -6.52 25.38 -4.99
CA GLU A 12 -5.95 25.78 -3.68
C GLU A 12 -6.88 25.48 -2.49
N LYS A 13 -8.10 25.02 -2.72
CA LYS A 13 -9.11 24.69 -1.72
C LYS A 13 -9.37 23.19 -1.54
N SER A 14 -8.79 22.34 -2.36
CA SER A 14 -8.90 20.90 -2.17
C SER A 14 -7.74 20.42 -1.28
N TRP A 15 -8.02 19.52 -0.38
CA TRP A 15 -7.02 18.76 0.37
C TRP A 15 -6.35 17.75 -0.58
N ASN A 16 -5.76 18.28 -1.63
CA ASN A 16 -4.92 17.53 -2.54
C ASN A 16 -3.50 17.78 -2.04
N PRO A 17 -2.84 16.84 -1.41
CA PRO A 17 -1.45 17.04 -1.08
C PRO A 17 -0.72 17.30 -2.41
N VAL A 18 -0.26 18.53 -2.58
CA VAL A 18 0.76 18.79 -3.59
C VAL A 18 1.95 17.93 -3.17
N ILE A 19 2.10 16.78 -3.79
CA ILE A 19 3.26 15.93 -3.53
C ILE A 19 4.44 16.68 -4.12
N LYS A 20 5.19 17.31 -3.23
CA LYS A 20 6.38 18.08 -3.60
C LYS A 20 7.37 17.15 -4.28
N ASN A 21 8.09 17.66 -5.26
CA ASN A 21 9.14 16.95 -5.99
C ASN A 21 8.65 15.79 -6.88
N LEU A 22 7.37 15.70 -7.18
CA LEU A 22 6.84 14.86 -8.26
C LEU A 22 6.82 15.67 -9.55
N ASP A 23 7.98 15.83 -10.17
CA ASP A 23 8.11 16.47 -11.47
C ASP A 23 7.61 15.55 -12.58
N ASN A 24 7.23 16.12 -13.75
CA ASN A 24 6.73 15.37 -14.92
C ASN A 24 5.49 14.48 -14.63
N ARG A 25 4.52 15.02 -13.92
CA ARG A 25 3.23 14.35 -13.69
C ARG A 25 2.41 14.30 -14.97
N GLU A 26 1.90 13.14 -15.30
CA GLU A 26 0.91 12.97 -16.35
C GLU A 26 -0.49 13.05 -15.77
N GLU A 27 -1.39 13.76 -16.46
CA GLU A 27 -2.80 13.84 -16.06
C GLU A 27 -3.42 12.44 -16.07
N GLY A 28 -4.14 12.09 -15.01
CA GLY A 28 -4.78 10.79 -14.85
C GLY A 28 -3.85 9.65 -14.40
N GLN A 29 -2.57 9.91 -14.16
CA GLN A 29 -1.66 8.92 -13.60
C GLN A 29 -2.09 8.54 -12.17
N TYR A 30 -2.18 7.24 -11.87
CA TYR A 30 -2.59 6.76 -10.55
C TYR A 30 -1.45 6.88 -9.53
N LEU A 31 -1.70 7.58 -8.43
CA LEU A 31 -0.69 7.98 -7.46
C LEU A 31 0.12 6.79 -6.89
N THR A 32 -0.53 5.69 -6.54
CA THR A 32 0.15 4.49 -6.01
C THR A 32 1.18 3.94 -7.00
N ASN A 33 0.82 3.91 -8.29
CA ASN A 33 1.73 3.48 -9.35
C ASN A 33 2.92 4.44 -9.46
N ARG A 34 2.65 5.74 -9.47
CA ARG A 34 3.68 6.76 -9.61
C ARG A 34 4.68 6.75 -8.44
N LEU A 35 4.21 6.64 -7.20
CA LEU A 35 5.10 6.54 -6.04
C LEU A 35 5.97 5.28 -6.09
N THR A 36 5.43 4.19 -6.62
CA THR A 36 6.21 2.97 -6.84
C THR A 36 7.26 3.15 -7.94
N ASP A 37 6.93 3.87 -9.02
CA ASP A 37 7.91 4.18 -10.08
C ASP A 37 9.09 4.96 -9.50
N GLU A 38 8.83 6.00 -8.69
CA GLU A 38 9.88 6.77 -8.02
C GLU A 38 10.72 5.92 -7.06
N ALA A 39 10.07 5.01 -6.31
CA ALA A 39 10.77 4.09 -5.43
C ALA A 39 11.69 3.12 -6.19
N ILE A 40 11.25 2.60 -7.33
CA ILE A 40 12.06 1.73 -8.20
C ILE A 40 13.25 2.51 -8.78
N ASN A 41 13.02 3.74 -9.25
CA ASN A 41 14.09 4.60 -9.74
C ASN A 41 15.12 4.88 -8.64
N PHE A 42 14.65 5.22 -7.43
CA PHE A 42 15.54 5.44 -6.28
C PHE A 42 16.40 4.20 -5.97
N ILE A 43 15.82 3.01 -6.01
CA ILE A 43 16.57 1.75 -5.79
C ILE A 43 17.65 1.57 -6.86
N ASP A 44 17.31 1.79 -8.14
CA ASP A 44 18.26 1.64 -9.25
C ASP A 44 19.41 2.66 -9.17
N GLU A 45 19.12 3.90 -8.83
CA GLU A 45 20.13 4.97 -8.67
C GLU A 45 21.06 4.73 -7.47
N ASN A 46 20.62 4.01 -6.45
CA ASN A 46 21.38 3.78 -5.21
C ASN A 46 21.86 2.32 -5.03
N LYS A 47 21.75 1.48 -6.04
CA LYS A 47 22.04 0.04 -5.97
C LYS A 47 23.49 -0.32 -5.61
N GLU A 48 24.45 0.58 -5.86
CA GLU A 48 25.88 0.36 -5.61
C GLU A 48 26.28 0.62 -4.15
N GLY A 49 25.39 1.17 -3.33
CA GLY A 49 25.64 1.51 -1.93
C GLY A 49 24.51 1.11 -1.00
N PRO A 50 24.68 1.28 0.32
CA PRO A 50 23.61 1.09 1.27
C PRO A 50 22.55 2.18 1.11
N PHE A 51 21.27 1.80 1.13
CA PHE A 51 20.16 2.73 1.11
C PHE A 51 19.11 2.39 2.15
N PHE A 52 18.31 3.38 2.51
CA PHE A 52 17.10 3.23 3.29
C PHE A 52 15.94 3.89 2.51
N LEU A 53 14.92 3.10 2.21
CA LEU A 53 13.71 3.56 1.54
C LEU A 53 12.50 3.38 2.46
N TYR A 54 11.84 4.47 2.80
CA TYR A 54 10.54 4.46 3.47
C TYR A 54 9.45 4.90 2.49
N LEU A 55 8.68 3.95 2.00
CA LEU A 55 7.61 4.18 1.03
C LEU A 55 6.25 4.14 1.73
N SER A 56 5.73 5.30 2.11
CA SER A 56 4.41 5.42 2.68
C SER A 56 3.37 5.70 1.59
N HIS A 57 2.69 4.64 1.15
CA HIS A 57 1.57 4.79 0.24
C HIS A 57 0.36 5.40 0.94
N TYR A 58 -0.39 6.25 0.21
CA TYR A 58 -1.69 6.74 0.68
C TYR A 58 -2.78 5.67 0.57
N ALA A 59 -2.63 4.72 -0.34
CA ALA A 59 -3.53 3.59 -0.51
C ALA A 59 -3.47 2.70 0.77
N VAL A 60 -4.62 2.24 1.25
CA VAL A 60 -5.95 2.28 0.61
C VAL A 60 -6.90 3.26 1.33
N HIS A 61 -6.48 4.48 1.55
CA HIS A 61 -7.24 5.51 2.25
C HIS A 61 -8.35 6.12 1.36
N THR A 62 -9.35 6.74 1.95
CA THR A 62 -10.35 7.56 1.24
C THR A 62 -9.72 8.85 0.68
N PRO A 63 -10.23 9.37 -0.47
CA PRO A 63 -11.35 8.87 -1.27
C PRO A 63 -11.03 7.52 -1.91
N LEU A 64 -12.08 6.69 -2.12
CA LEU A 64 -11.87 5.41 -2.80
C LEU A 64 -11.83 5.64 -4.29
N GLU A 65 -10.69 5.41 -4.89
CA GLU A 65 -10.45 5.50 -6.33
C GLU A 65 -9.46 4.40 -6.75
N ALA A 66 -9.74 3.75 -7.85
CA ALA A 66 -8.87 2.74 -8.44
C ALA A 66 -9.00 2.75 -9.97
N PRO A 67 -8.08 2.13 -10.70
CA PRO A 67 -8.22 1.98 -12.15
C PRO A 67 -9.53 1.24 -12.51
N ASP A 68 -10.29 1.80 -13.46
CA ASP A 68 -11.61 1.29 -13.86
C ASP A 68 -11.61 -0.20 -14.22
N SER A 69 -10.54 -0.69 -14.84
CA SER A 69 -10.40 -2.10 -15.19
C SER A 69 -10.42 -3.02 -13.97
N LEU A 70 -9.80 -2.60 -12.86
CA LEU A 70 -9.80 -3.34 -11.61
C LEU A 70 -11.16 -3.23 -10.90
N ILE A 71 -11.79 -2.05 -10.93
CA ILE A 71 -13.14 -1.87 -10.35
C ILE A 71 -14.11 -2.84 -11.02
N LYS A 72 -14.17 -2.85 -12.35
CA LYS A 72 -15.04 -3.76 -13.12
C LYS A 72 -14.77 -5.24 -12.80
N LYS A 73 -13.50 -5.63 -12.64
CA LYS A 73 -13.12 -6.98 -12.23
C LYS A 73 -13.74 -7.36 -10.89
N TYR A 74 -13.70 -6.45 -9.92
CA TYR A 74 -14.20 -6.71 -8.57
C TYR A 74 -15.72 -6.57 -8.47
N GLU A 75 -16.37 -5.73 -9.26
CA GLU A 75 -17.83 -5.71 -9.38
C GLU A 75 -18.37 -7.09 -9.76
N LEU A 76 -17.79 -7.72 -10.79
CA LEU A 76 -18.15 -9.05 -11.21
C LEU A 76 -17.81 -10.13 -10.15
N LYS A 77 -16.65 -10.03 -9.51
CA LYS A 77 -16.20 -11.01 -8.51
C LYS A 77 -17.02 -10.96 -7.22
N LEU A 78 -17.49 -9.78 -6.84
CA LEU A 78 -18.25 -9.57 -5.60
C LEU A 78 -19.76 -9.75 -5.78
N GLU A 79 -20.23 -10.00 -7.00
CA GLU A 79 -21.63 -10.30 -7.26
C GLU A 79 -22.06 -11.52 -6.44
N GLY A 80 -23.07 -11.33 -5.59
CA GLY A 80 -23.57 -12.37 -4.67
C GLY A 80 -22.77 -12.55 -3.36
N GLN A 81 -21.68 -11.83 -3.14
CA GLN A 81 -20.95 -11.86 -1.86
C GLN A 81 -21.65 -11.01 -0.80
N MET A 82 -21.69 -11.53 0.43
CA MET A 82 -22.44 -10.89 1.54
C MET A 82 -21.57 -10.04 2.46
N GLU A 83 -20.29 -10.39 2.63
CA GLU A 83 -19.44 -9.86 3.70
C GLU A 83 -18.55 -8.68 3.26
N GLN A 84 -17.93 -8.75 2.09
CA GLN A 84 -17.09 -7.68 1.54
C GLN A 84 -17.69 -7.19 0.22
N LYS A 85 -18.21 -5.96 0.19
CA LYS A 85 -19.03 -5.47 -0.94
C LYS A 85 -18.42 -4.30 -1.70
N ASN A 86 -17.26 -3.80 -1.28
CA ASN A 86 -16.68 -2.61 -1.87
C ASN A 86 -15.67 -2.98 -2.97
N ALA A 87 -16.15 -2.98 -4.23
CA ALA A 87 -15.33 -3.30 -5.39
C ALA A 87 -14.16 -2.32 -5.58
N ILE A 88 -14.36 -1.02 -5.28
CA ILE A 88 -13.32 0.00 -5.41
C ILE A 88 -12.21 -0.26 -4.39
N TYR A 89 -12.57 -0.54 -3.13
CA TYR A 89 -11.59 -0.84 -2.08
C TYR A 89 -10.79 -2.11 -2.40
N ALA A 90 -11.44 -3.16 -2.90
CA ALA A 90 -10.78 -4.39 -3.33
C ALA A 90 -9.81 -4.12 -4.51
N ALA A 91 -10.21 -3.28 -5.46
CA ALA A 91 -9.37 -2.85 -6.58
C ALA A 91 -8.15 -2.04 -6.11
N MET A 92 -8.31 -1.18 -5.11
CA MET A 92 -7.18 -0.44 -4.49
C MET A 92 -6.19 -1.39 -3.83
N ILE A 93 -6.68 -2.42 -3.11
CA ILE A 93 -5.83 -3.43 -2.47
C ILE A 93 -5.04 -4.22 -3.52
N GLU A 94 -5.70 -4.68 -4.59
CA GLU A 94 -5.00 -5.39 -5.68
C GLU A 94 -3.94 -4.51 -6.35
N ASN A 95 -4.24 -3.24 -6.58
CA ASN A 95 -3.25 -2.32 -7.15
C ASN A 95 -2.05 -2.14 -6.21
N MET A 96 -2.28 -2.02 -4.90
CA MET A 96 -1.22 -1.95 -3.90
C MET A 96 -0.35 -3.22 -3.93
N ASP A 97 -0.97 -4.39 -3.87
CA ASP A 97 -0.27 -5.68 -3.91
C ASP A 97 0.58 -5.84 -5.19
N TRP A 98 0.02 -5.46 -6.34
CA TRP A 98 0.75 -5.45 -7.60
C TRP A 98 1.97 -4.52 -7.55
N ASN A 99 1.86 -3.35 -6.95
CA ASN A 99 2.97 -2.41 -6.79
C ASN A 99 4.06 -2.92 -5.83
N VAL A 100 3.68 -3.58 -4.74
CA VAL A 100 4.63 -4.30 -3.87
C VAL A 100 5.36 -5.38 -4.67
N GLY A 101 4.64 -6.13 -5.51
CA GLY A 101 5.23 -7.12 -6.40
C GLY A 101 6.26 -6.52 -7.38
N ARG A 102 5.99 -5.31 -7.92
CA ARG A 102 6.93 -4.58 -8.80
C ARG A 102 8.23 -4.23 -8.06
N LEU A 103 8.13 -3.73 -6.83
CA LEU A 103 9.31 -3.42 -6.01
C LEU A 103 10.15 -4.67 -5.72
N LEU A 104 9.52 -5.76 -5.32
CA LEU A 104 10.22 -7.03 -5.07
C LEU A 104 10.91 -7.55 -6.33
N LYS A 105 10.26 -7.46 -7.48
CA LYS A 105 10.84 -7.84 -8.77
C LYS A 105 12.00 -6.93 -9.19
N SER A 106 11.94 -5.64 -8.85
CA SER A 106 13.05 -4.72 -9.09
C SER A 106 14.28 -5.11 -8.28
N LEU A 107 14.12 -5.38 -6.98
CA LEU A 107 15.20 -5.87 -6.12
C LEU A 107 15.83 -7.16 -6.65
N ASP A 108 15.02 -8.11 -7.11
CA ASP A 108 15.48 -9.36 -7.70
C ASP A 108 16.30 -9.13 -8.99
N SER A 109 15.74 -8.34 -9.92
CA SER A 109 16.39 -8.05 -11.20
C SER A 109 17.71 -7.28 -11.07
N LEU A 110 17.87 -6.51 -10.00
CA LEU A 110 19.09 -5.78 -9.66
C LEU A 110 20.07 -6.61 -8.81
N GLY A 111 19.74 -7.86 -8.47
CA GLY A 111 20.57 -8.73 -7.62
C GLY A 111 20.66 -8.30 -6.16
N LEU A 112 19.74 -7.45 -5.71
CA LEU A 112 19.70 -6.88 -4.35
C LEU A 112 18.86 -7.71 -3.37
N GLU A 113 18.06 -8.66 -3.86
CA GLU A 113 17.10 -9.42 -3.05
C GLU A 113 17.75 -10.10 -1.84
N GLY A 114 18.93 -10.70 -2.03
CA GLY A 114 19.65 -11.44 -0.97
C GLY A 114 20.23 -10.56 0.14
N ASN A 115 20.36 -9.25 -0.09
CA ASN A 115 20.99 -8.31 0.84
C ASN A 115 20.06 -7.13 1.24
N THR A 116 18.77 -7.28 1.04
CA THR A 116 17.79 -6.25 1.37
C THR A 116 16.76 -6.80 2.35
N ILE A 117 16.51 -6.05 3.43
CA ILE A 117 15.39 -6.28 4.34
C ILE A 117 14.19 -5.55 3.77
N VAL A 118 13.08 -6.25 3.60
CA VAL A 118 11.80 -5.66 3.20
C VAL A 118 10.80 -5.83 4.33
N ILE A 119 10.21 -4.73 4.76
CA ILE A 119 9.18 -4.70 5.80
C ILE A 119 7.92 -4.10 5.19
N LEU A 120 6.80 -4.81 5.32
CA LEU A 120 5.47 -4.34 4.91
C LEU A 120 4.55 -4.34 6.12
N GLY A 121 3.98 -3.21 6.43
CA GLY A 121 3.02 -3.04 7.51
C GLY A 121 1.88 -2.09 7.12
N SER A 122 0.87 -2.02 7.97
CA SER A 122 -0.19 -1.02 7.90
C SER A 122 -0.11 -0.13 9.13
N ASP A 123 -0.55 1.11 9.00
CA ASP A 123 -0.56 2.12 10.07
C ASP A 123 -1.72 1.91 11.04
N ASN A 124 -2.85 1.39 10.57
CA ASN A 124 -4.05 1.10 11.35
C ASN A 124 -4.93 0.03 10.70
N GLY A 125 -5.93 -0.43 11.44
CA GLY A 125 -6.94 -1.36 10.93
C GLY A 125 -7.88 -0.75 9.90
N GLY A 126 -8.65 -1.58 9.23
CA GLY A 126 -9.57 -1.17 8.16
C GLY A 126 -10.65 -0.20 8.65
N GLU A 127 -11.03 0.74 7.78
CA GLU A 127 -12.11 1.70 8.01
C GLU A 127 -13.48 1.00 7.96
N GLY A 128 -14.20 0.98 9.08
CA GLY A 128 -15.45 0.22 9.24
C GLY A 128 -16.61 0.61 8.30
N ARG A 129 -16.55 1.80 7.67
CA ARG A 129 -17.52 2.21 6.64
C ARG A 129 -17.23 1.60 5.27
N VAL A 130 -16.05 1.06 5.08
CA VAL A 130 -15.52 0.58 3.78
C VAL A 130 -15.33 -0.92 3.77
N THR A 131 -14.84 -1.47 4.88
CA THR A 131 -14.55 -2.88 5.07
C THR A 131 -14.94 -3.34 6.48
N ASN A 132 -14.78 -4.62 6.79
CA ASN A 132 -14.89 -5.11 8.15
C ASN A 132 -13.58 -5.77 8.61
N ASN A 133 -13.38 -5.83 9.91
CA ASN A 133 -12.19 -6.41 10.53
C ASN A 133 -12.48 -7.73 11.26
N VAL A 134 -13.63 -8.32 11.02
CA VAL A 134 -14.05 -9.60 11.67
C VAL A 134 -12.97 -10.67 11.48
N PRO A 135 -12.62 -11.43 12.54
CA PRO A 135 -13.26 -11.51 13.87
C PRO A 135 -12.79 -10.45 14.89
N LEU A 136 -11.91 -9.52 14.50
CA LEU A 136 -11.40 -8.47 15.39
C LEU A 136 -12.49 -7.43 15.65
N ARG A 137 -12.55 -6.93 16.88
CA ARG A 137 -13.52 -5.91 17.28
C ARG A 137 -13.13 -4.54 16.72
N GLU A 138 -14.11 -3.81 16.16
CA GLU A 138 -13.98 -2.44 15.65
C GLU A 138 -12.97 -2.33 14.47
N GLY A 139 -12.42 -1.14 14.24
CA GLY A 139 -11.50 -0.84 13.15
C GLY A 139 -10.80 0.50 13.37
N LYS A 140 -10.40 1.14 12.28
CA LYS A 140 -9.72 2.43 12.29
C LYS A 140 -10.40 3.43 13.23
N GLY A 141 -9.57 4.10 14.06
CA GLY A 141 -10.04 5.09 15.04
C GLY A 141 -10.40 4.52 16.42
N TYR A 142 -10.37 3.19 16.58
CA TYR A 142 -10.64 2.52 17.84
C TYR A 142 -9.40 1.83 18.39
N ILE A 143 -9.29 1.76 19.73
CA ILE A 143 -8.19 1.08 20.44
C ILE A 143 -8.38 -0.44 20.58
N TYR A 144 -9.45 -0.98 20.02
CA TYR A 144 -9.69 -2.42 19.98
C TYR A 144 -8.84 -3.09 18.87
N GLU A 145 -8.70 -4.41 18.93
CA GLU A 145 -7.82 -5.16 18.03
C GLU A 145 -8.08 -4.90 16.54
N GLY A 146 -9.32 -4.67 16.13
CA GLY A 146 -9.62 -4.32 14.74
C GLY A 146 -9.04 -2.97 14.29
N GLY A 147 -8.71 -2.08 15.24
CA GLY A 147 -8.08 -0.79 14.95
C GLY A 147 -6.56 -0.78 15.05
N ILE A 148 -5.97 -1.62 15.90
CA ILE A 148 -4.55 -1.57 16.24
C ILE A 148 -3.76 -2.84 15.84
N ARG A 149 -4.41 -3.98 15.66
CA ARG A 149 -3.77 -5.22 15.21
C ARG A 149 -3.73 -5.28 13.69
N VAL A 150 -2.58 -4.96 13.14
CA VAL A 150 -2.34 -4.82 11.71
C VAL A 150 -1.38 -5.89 11.20
N PRO A 151 -1.42 -6.21 9.89
CA PRO A 151 -0.44 -7.09 9.28
C PRO A 151 0.97 -6.51 9.38
N LEU A 152 1.94 -7.35 9.69
CA LEU A 152 3.36 -7.07 9.56
C LEU A 152 4.04 -8.26 8.88
N VAL A 153 4.70 -8.01 7.78
CA VAL A 153 5.46 -9.02 7.02
C VAL A 153 6.89 -8.57 6.88
N ILE A 154 7.83 -9.45 7.24
CA ILE A 154 9.26 -9.18 7.13
C ILE A 154 9.91 -10.23 6.25
N LYS A 155 10.57 -9.79 5.18
CA LYS A 155 11.46 -10.59 4.35
C LYS A 155 12.90 -10.19 4.67
N TRP A 156 13.64 -11.12 5.25
CA TRP A 156 15.07 -10.94 5.56
C TRP A 156 15.83 -12.22 5.22
N PRO A 157 16.36 -12.32 3.99
CA PRO A 157 17.04 -13.52 3.52
C PRO A 157 18.19 -13.95 4.43
N GLY A 158 18.26 -15.23 4.71
CA GLY A 158 19.30 -15.81 5.59
C GLY A 158 19.12 -15.55 7.10
N LYS A 159 18.13 -14.75 7.50
CA LYS A 159 17.84 -14.44 8.92
C LYS A 159 16.43 -14.85 9.33
N VAL A 160 15.42 -14.50 8.55
CA VAL A 160 14.03 -14.91 8.80
C VAL A 160 13.72 -16.14 7.97
N LYS A 161 13.23 -17.19 8.63
CA LYS A 161 12.84 -18.45 7.96
C LYS A 161 11.57 -18.19 7.11
N PRO A 162 11.58 -18.56 5.83
CA PRO A 162 10.38 -18.46 5.00
C PRO A 162 9.18 -19.21 5.61
N ASN A 163 7.99 -18.65 5.46
CA ASN A 163 6.72 -19.21 5.97
C ASN A 163 6.70 -19.43 7.49
N SER A 164 7.48 -18.67 8.24
CA SER A 164 7.41 -18.66 9.70
C SER A 164 6.47 -17.54 10.19
N SER A 165 5.91 -17.71 11.38
CA SER A 165 5.11 -16.71 12.07
C SER A 165 5.60 -16.54 13.51
N SER A 166 5.28 -15.39 14.11
CA SER A 166 5.57 -15.07 15.51
C SER A 166 4.36 -14.45 16.14
N ASP A 167 4.05 -14.84 17.38
CA ASP A 167 2.98 -14.27 18.18
C ASP A 167 3.50 -13.18 19.14
N VAL A 168 4.77 -12.82 19.03
CA VAL A 168 5.34 -11.73 19.82
C VAL A 168 4.75 -10.41 19.34
N PRO A 169 4.07 -9.64 20.20
CA PRO A 169 3.58 -8.32 19.83
C PRO A 169 4.74 -7.38 19.53
N VAL A 170 4.62 -6.63 18.45
CA VAL A 170 5.57 -5.57 18.08
C VAL A 170 4.80 -4.30 17.75
N ILE A 171 5.44 -3.15 17.90
CA ILE A 171 4.90 -1.85 17.53
C ILE A 171 5.84 -1.16 16.55
N THR A 172 5.41 -0.06 15.96
CA THR A 172 6.20 0.71 14.98
C THR A 172 7.57 1.15 15.52
N ASP A 173 7.67 1.40 16.83
CA ASP A 173 8.91 1.83 17.46
C ASP A 173 9.96 0.69 17.61
N ASP A 174 9.56 -0.55 17.36
CA ASP A 174 10.45 -1.72 17.34
C ASP A 174 11.14 -1.94 15.98
N MET A 175 10.80 -1.15 14.96
CA MET A 175 11.26 -1.33 13.56
C MET A 175 12.37 -0.37 13.11
#